data_e620a6fdc26cc94ccaa6f167fc7a16ad
#
_entry.id   e620a6fdc26cc94ccaa6f167fc7a16ad
#
_cell.length_a   1.000
_cell.length_b   1.000
_cell.length_c   1.000
_cell.angle_alpha   90.00
_cell.angle_beta   90.00
_cell.angle_gamma   90.00
#
_symmetry.space_group_name_H-M   'P 1'
#
loop_
_entity.id
_entity.type
_entity.pdbx_description
1 polymer ?
#
loop_
_entity_poly.entity_id
_entity_poly.type
_entity_poly.pdbx_seq_one_letter_code
_entity_poly.pdbx_strand_id
1 'polypeptide(L)'
;TGGTLDKMDSIPGYTTQPDNTLFRKTVEEAGCAIIGQTADLAPADKRFYGVRDVTATVESIELITASILSKKLAAGLGSLVLDVKFGNGAFMADFDDAKKLAKTLVKVANGAGTQTTALMTDMNEPLASAAGNAVEVKNAVDFLTGAHRDPRLETVTLALAAEMLVVSEVEADPAMALERAHEALFGGQAAEVFGRMVHVLGGPADFVEKHDSYLEKAPLTAEVGAPEAGHVQTIDTRAIGVAVVELGGGRRRREDEIDHAVGITGLKPVGEKLDKGEPIAFVHARDEGALEAAKKAVLDAYTLAEKAPETSVPVAQRIIG
;
A
#
# COMPACT_ATOMS: atom_id res chain seq x y z
N THR A 1 -9.03 -4.45 -1.84
CA THR A 1 -8.76 -3.07 -1.44
C THR A 1 -8.65 -2.19 -2.66
N GLY A 2 -9.03 -0.91 -2.53
CA GLY A 2 -8.81 0.09 -3.57
C GLY A 2 -7.33 0.21 -3.93
N GLY A 3 -7.05 0.59 -5.18
CA GLY A 3 -5.70 0.87 -5.62
C GLY A 3 -5.15 2.15 -5.00
N THR A 4 -3.85 2.38 -5.21
CA THR A 4 -3.21 3.63 -4.75
C THR A 4 -3.92 4.87 -5.28
N LEU A 5 -4.49 4.81 -6.50
CA LEU A 5 -5.23 5.93 -7.07
C LEU A 5 -6.50 6.25 -6.29
N ASP A 6 -7.26 5.23 -5.89
CA ASP A 6 -8.48 5.42 -5.09
C ASP A 6 -8.17 6.10 -3.74
N LYS A 7 -7.01 5.82 -3.16
CA LYS A 7 -6.52 6.53 -1.97
C LYS A 7 -6.23 7.98 -2.27
N MET A 8 -5.50 8.27 -3.36
CA MET A 8 -5.16 9.64 -3.75
C MET A 8 -6.40 10.43 -4.18
N ASP A 9 -7.41 9.79 -4.78
CA ASP A 9 -8.70 10.39 -5.13
C ASP A 9 -9.50 10.85 -3.90
N SER A 10 -9.18 10.32 -2.70
CA SER A 10 -9.77 10.80 -1.43
C SER A 10 -9.28 12.19 -1.01
N ILE A 11 -8.20 12.68 -1.61
CA ILE A 11 -7.66 14.03 -1.36
C ILE A 11 -8.41 15.02 -2.27
N PRO A 12 -9.14 16.00 -1.72
CA PRO A 12 -9.91 16.94 -2.54
C PRO A 12 -9.06 17.68 -3.57
N GLY A 13 -9.48 17.61 -4.83
CA GLY A 13 -8.81 18.31 -5.94
C GLY A 13 -7.55 17.64 -6.49
N TYR A 14 -7.07 16.55 -5.86
CA TYR A 14 -5.90 15.83 -6.36
C TYR A 14 -6.20 15.18 -7.73
N THR A 15 -5.28 15.35 -8.67
CA THR A 15 -5.40 14.81 -10.02
C THR A 15 -4.59 13.54 -10.17
N THR A 16 -5.28 12.38 -10.11
CA THR A 16 -4.64 11.05 -10.25
C THR A 16 -4.28 10.69 -11.69
N GLN A 17 -4.84 11.37 -12.68
CA GLN A 17 -4.57 11.15 -14.11
C GLN A 17 -4.20 12.48 -14.79
N PRO A 18 -3.06 13.11 -14.45
CA PRO A 18 -2.61 14.35 -15.07
C PRO A 18 -2.21 14.13 -16.54
N ASP A 19 -2.23 15.21 -17.31
CA ASP A 19 -1.56 15.22 -18.60
C ASP A 19 -0.03 15.21 -18.44
N ASN A 20 0.69 15.02 -19.54
CA ASN A 20 2.15 14.96 -19.51
C ASN A 20 2.80 16.27 -19.03
N THR A 21 2.14 17.43 -19.24
CA THR A 21 2.66 18.73 -18.82
C THR A 21 2.61 18.85 -17.31
N LEU A 22 1.46 18.54 -16.71
CA LEU A 22 1.29 18.56 -15.26
C LEU A 22 2.16 17.51 -14.58
N PHE A 23 2.27 16.30 -15.16
CA PHE A 23 3.16 15.26 -14.64
C PHE A 23 4.62 15.72 -14.57
N ARG A 24 5.16 16.26 -15.67
CA ARG A 24 6.54 16.78 -15.72
C ARG A 24 6.75 17.89 -14.71
N LYS A 25 5.84 18.85 -14.66
CA LYS A 25 5.85 19.94 -13.68
C LYS A 25 5.90 19.41 -12.25
N THR A 26 5.08 18.38 -11.93
CA THR A 26 5.06 17.79 -10.59
C THR A 26 6.41 17.19 -10.21
N VAL A 27 7.03 16.44 -11.11
CA VAL A 27 8.35 15.85 -10.86
C VAL A 27 9.44 16.93 -10.73
N GLU A 28 9.37 18.01 -11.53
CA GLU A 28 10.31 19.13 -11.44
C GLU A 28 10.18 19.90 -10.11
N GLU A 29 8.95 20.17 -9.66
CA GLU A 29 8.71 21.00 -8.48
C GLU A 29 8.72 20.21 -7.16
N ALA A 30 8.17 18.99 -7.15
CA ALA A 30 8.07 18.17 -5.96
C ALA A 30 9.12 17.06 -5.85
N GLY A 31 9.72 16.66 -6.96
CA GLY A 31 10.71 15.55 -7.02
C GLY A 31 10.08 14.17 -7.19
N CYS A 32 8.76 14.03 -7.06
CA CYS A 32 8.02 12.78 -7.23
C CYS A 32 6.58 13.03 -7.68
N ALA A 33 5.91 11.96 -8.15
CA ALA A 33 4.49 11.98 -8.45
C ALA A 33 3.87 10.60 -8.22
N ILE A 34 2.67 10.56 -7.63
CA ILE A 34 1.83 9.36 -7.53
C ILE A 34 0.65 9.55 -8.49
N ILE A 35 0.73 8.90 -9.63
CA ILE A 35 -0.25 9.06 -10.73
C ILE A 35 -0.65 7.71 -11.31
N GLY A 36 -1.80 7.68 -11.97
CA GLY A 36 -2.25 6.56 -12.78
C GLY A 36 -1.53 6.46 -14.11
N GLN A 37 -1.76 5.35 -14.78
CA GLN A 37 -1.25 5.14 -16.13
C GLN A 37 -1.88 6.16 -17.08
N THR A 38 -1.06 6.97 -17.76
CA THR A 38 -1.54 7.85 -18.81
C THR A 38 -2.07 7.06 -20.01
N ALA A 39 -2.95 7.66 -20.81
CA ALA A 39 -3.58 6.97 -21.94
C ALA A 39 -2.57 6.44 -22.97
N ASP A 40 -1.42 7.10 -23.07
CA ASP A 40 -0.37 6.81 -24.04
C ASP A 40 0.68 5.80 -23.53
N LEU A 41 0.65 5.44 -22.25
CA LEU A 41 1.60 4.52 -21.67
C LEU A 41 1.11 3.08 -21.80
N ALA A 42 1.80 2.27 -22.61
CA ALA A 42 1.52 0.84 -22.84
C ALA A 42 0.04 0.54 -23.20
N PRO A 43 -0.55 1.15 -24.26
CA PRO A 43 -1.97 0.98 -24.58
C PRO A 43 -2.36 -0.47 -24.91
N ALA A 44 -1.42 -1.29 -25.38
CA ALA A 44 -1.64 -2.71 -25.63
C ALA A 44 -1.88 -3.48 -24.32
N ASP A 45 -1.11 -3.19 -23.26
CA ASP A 45 -1.29 -3.84 -21.96
C ASP A 45 -2.70 -3.59 -21.38
N LYS A 46 -3.24 -2.38 -21.53
CA LYS A 46 -4.61 -2.04 -21.11
C LYS A 46 -5.66 -2.94 -21.76
N ARG A 47 -5.49 -3.26 -23.05
CA ARG A 47 -6.39 -4.16 -23.79
C ARG A 47 -6.21 -5.63 -23.35
N PHE A 48 -4.96 -6.07 -23.24
CA PHE A 48 -4.64 -7.43 -22.81
C PHE A 48 -5.13 -7.71 -21.37
N TYR A 49 -4.93 -6.76 -20.47
CA TYR A 49 -5.37 -6.92 -19.08
C TYR A 49 -6.89 -7.06 -18.99
N GLY A 50 -7.64 -6.28 -19.76
CA GLY A 50 -9.10 -6.40 -19.80
C GLY A 50 -9.61 -7.77 -20.30
N VAL A 51 -8.86 -8.46 -21.17
CA VAL A 51 -9.18 -9.83 -21.61
C VAL A 51 -8.80 -10.86 -20.54
N ARG A 52 -7.65 -10.69 -19.88
CA ARG A 52 -7.15 -11.60 -18.84
C ARG A 52 -8.05 -11.65 -17.63
N ASP A 53 -8.63 -10.51 -17.26
CA ASP A 53 -9.56 -10.37 -16.14
C ASP A 53 -10.81 -11.25 -16.34
N VAL A 54 -11.27 -11.38 -17.61
CA VAL A 54 -12.44 -12.19 -17.98
C VAL A 54 -12.12 -13.68 -18.19
N THR A 55 -10.85 -14.00 -18.54
CA THR A 55 -10.46 -15.38 -18.92
C THR A 55 -9.75 -16.14 -17.78
N ALA A 56 -9.68 -15.58 -16.59
CA ALA A 56 -9.00 -16.17 -15.42
C ALA A 56 -7.52 -16.56 -15.68
N THR A 57 -6.83 -15.83 -16.55
CA THR A 57 -5.39 -16.05 -16.87
C THR A 57 -4.50 -15.03 -16.15
N VAL A 58 -4.97 -14.46 -15.05
CA VAL A 58 -4.25 -13.43 -14.28
C VAL A 58 -3.04 -14.03 -13.55
N GLU A 59 -3.06 -15.32 -13.22
CA GLU A 59 -2.05 -15.98 -12.36
C GLU A 59 -0.76 -16.40 -13.07
N SER A 60 -0.65 -16.25 -14.41
CA SER A 60 0.59 -16.58 -15.12
C SER A 60 1.71 -15.59 -14.78
N ILE A 61 2.83 -16.09 -14.27
CA ILE A 61 4.02 -15.29 -13.93
C ILE A 61 4.53 -14.51 -15.15
N GLU A 62 4.53 -15.12 -16.34
CA GLU A 62 4.97 -14.51 -17.58
C GLU A 62 4.08 -13.31 -17.96
N LEU A 63 2.77 -13.49 -17.85
CA LEU A 63 1.80 -12.43 -18.17
C LEU A 63 1.78 -11.31 -17.12
N ILE A 64 1.98 -11.64 -15.84
CA ILE A 64 2.15 -10.65 -14.77
C ILE A 64 3.41 -9.83 -15.06
N THR A 65 4.52 -10.51 -15.36
CA THR A 65 5.80 -9.88 -15.67
C THR A 65 5.67 -8.94 -16.87
N ALA A 66 5.07 -9.39 -17.97
CA ALA A 66 4.85 -8.58 -19.15
C ALA A 66 3.99 -7.34 -18.85
N SER A 67 2.90 -7.50 -18.11
CA SER A 67 2.01 -6.39 -17.74
C SER A 67 2.69 -5.36 -16.83
N ILE A 68 3.45 -5.77 -15.83
CA ILE A 68 4.16 -4.86 -14.94
C ILE A 68 5.26 -4.13 -15.71
N LEU A 69 6.11 -4.86 -16.40
CA LEU A 69 7.32 -4.30 -17.01
C LEU A 69 7.04 -3.48 -18.27
N SER A 70 6.02 -3.81 -19.07
CA SER A 70 5.66 -3.00 -20.24
C SER A 70 5.45 -1.53 -19.87
N LYS A 71 4.80 -1.26 -18.74
CA LYS A 71 4.55 0.10 -18.23
C LYS A 71 5.83 0.76 -17.72
N LYS A 72 6.66 0.02 -17.00
CA LYS A 72 7.89 0.53 -16.41
C LYS A 72 8.95 0.83 -17.47
N LEU A 73 9.09 -0.05 -18.43
CA LEU A 73 10.01 0.15 -19.56
C LEU A 73 9.54 1.27 -20.49
N ALA A 74 8.23 1.36 -20.75
CA ALA A 74 7.67 2.46 -21.54
C ALA A 74 7.85 3.83 -20.88
N ALA A 75 7.91 3.88 -19.54
CA ALA A 75 8.19 5.11 -18.78
C ALA A 75 9.66 5.54 -18.85
N GLY A 76 10.57 4.70 -19.38
CA GLY A 76 12.00 5.03 -19.53
C GLY A 76 12.74 5.16 -18.20
N LEU A 77 12.41 4.31 -17.22
CA LEU A 77 13.03 4.34 -15.88
C LEU A 77 14.51 3.96 -15.97
N GLY A 78 15.38 4.71 -15.28
CA GLY A 78 16.80 4.37 -15.10
C GLY A 78 16.96 3.20 -14.10
N SER A 79 16.17 3.20 -13.04
CA SER A 79 16.19 2.17 -12.00
C SER A 79 14.80 1.85 -11.47
N LEU A 80 14.64 0.66 -10.89
CA LEU A 80 13.36 0.17 -10.39
C LEU A 80 13.56 -0.68 -9.13
N VAL A 81 12.80 -0.39 -8.08
CA VAL A 81 12.65 -1.28 -6.92
C VAL A 81 11.24 -1.84 -6.90
N LEU A 82 11.14 -3.14 -6.73
CA LEU A 82 9.87 -3.86 -6.65
C LEU A 82 9.65 -4.37 -5.23
N ASP A 83 8.49 -4.06 -4.69
CA ASP A 83 7.97 -4.68 -3.46
C ASP A 83 7.11 -5.88 -3.85
N VAL A 84 7.60 -7.10 -3.64
CA VAL A 84 6.92 -8.34 -3.99
C VAL A 84 6.38 -8.99 -2.72
N LYS A 85 5.07 -8.89 -2.55
CA LYS A 85 4.36 -9.41 -1.38
C LYS A 85 4.17 -10.93 -1.46
N PHE A 86 4.33 -11.62 -0.32
CA PHE A 86 3.91 -13.00 -0.10
C PHE A 86 3.08 -13.11 1.19
N GLY A 87 2.39 -14.22 1.40
CA GLY A 87 1.53 -14.44 2.56
C GLY A 87 0.04 -14.34 2.22
N ASN A 88 -0.82 -14.54 3.20
CA ASN A 88 -2.26 -14.72 3.00
C ASN A 88 -2.98 -13.49 2.43
N GLY A 89 -2.44 -12.29 2.60
CA GLY A 89 -2.97 -11.06 2.02
C GLY A 89 -2.44 -10.75 0.61
N ALA A 90 -1.41 -11.48 0.15
CA ALA A 90 -0.78 -11.25 -1.13
C ALA A 90 -1.51 -11.98 -2.27
N PHE A 91 -1.25 -11.52 -3.51
CA PHE A 91 -1.70 -12.22 -4.71
C PHE A 91 -0.98 -13.58 -4.87
N MET A 92 0.35 -13.60 -4.65
CA MET A 92 1.16 -14.80 -4.55
C MET A 92 1.32 -15.17 -3.06
N ALA A 93 0.42 -16.01 -2.54
CA ALA A 93 0.44 -16.38 -1.13
C ALA A 93 1.67 -17.23 -0.76
N ASP A 94 2.07 -18.14 -1.65
CA ASP A 94 3.23 -19.00 -1.46
C ASP A 94 4.54 -18.23 -1.63
N PHE A 95 5.50 -18.47 -0.72
CA PHE A 95 6.79 -17.78 -0.71
C PHE A 95 7.64 -18.11 -1.95
N ASP A 96 7.67 -19.37 -2.37
CA ASP A 96 8.50 -19.80 -3.48
C ASP A 96 7.94 -19.32 -4.83
N ASP A 97 6.62 -19.27 -4.98
CA ASP A 97 5.96 -18.68 -6.14
C ASP A 97 6.20 -17.16 -6.21
N ALA A 98 6.06 -16.43 -5.09
CA ALA A 98 6.40 -15.02 -5.03
C ALA A 98 7.88 -14.77 -5.36
N LYS A 99 8.78 -15.62 -4.87
CA LYS A 99 10.22 -15.56 -5.17
C LYS A 99 10.52 -15.84 -6.65
N LYS A 100 9.81 -16.76 -7.27
CA LYS A 100 9.92 -17.04 -8.71
C LYS A 100 9.46 -15.83 -9.52
N LEU A 101 8.36 -15.22 -9.15
CA LEU A 101 7.88 -13.98 -9.76
C LEU A 101 8.92 -12.86 -9.62
N ALA A 102 9.42 -12.61 -8.40
CA ALA A 102 10.43 -11.59 -8.14
C ALA A 102 11.69 -11.77 -8.99
N LYS A 103 12.24 -13.01 -9.04
CA LYS A 103 13.39 -13.33 -9.89
C LYS A 103 13.12 -13.11 -11.37
N THR A 104 11.93 -13.46 -11.85
CA THR A 104 11.55 -13.28 -13.25
C THR A 104 11.46 -11.80 -13.60
N LEU A 105 10.81 -11.00 -12.76
CA LEU A 105 10.70 -9.55 -12.92
C LEU A 105 12.08 -8.88 -12.97
N VAL A 106 12.95 -9.17 -12.00
CA VAL A 106 14.30 -8.61 -11.89
C VAL A 106 15.14 -8.99 -13.12
N LYS A 107 15.13 -10.28 -13.50
CA LYS A 107 15.87 -10.78 -14.67
C LYS A 107 15.45 -10.10 -15.98
N VAL A 108 14.13 -10.00 -16.21
CA VAL A 108 13.61 -9.41 -17.46
C VAL A 108 13.87 -7.92 -17.51
N ALA A 109 13.68 -7.18 -16.41
CA ALA A 109 13.91 -5.74 -16.36
C ALA A 109 15.40 -5.40 -16.53
N ASN A 110 16.30 -6.10 -15.85
CA ASN A 110 17.75 -5.94 -16.03
C ASN A 110 18.18 -6.29 -17.46
N GLY A 111 17.64 -7.37 -18.03
CA GLY A 111 17.87 -7.74 -19.44
C GLY A 111 17.38 -6.70 -20.44
N ALA A 112 16.41 -5.88 -20.07
CA ALA A 112 15.91 -4.75 -20.86
C ALA A 112 16.65 -3.43 -20.58
N GLY A 113 17.68 -3.42 -19.73
CA GLY A 113 18.52 -2.27 -19.43
C GLY A 113 18.04 -1.37 -18.28
N THR A 114 17.01 -1.79 -17.52
CA THR A 114 16.56 -1.06 -16.33
C THR A 114 17.14 -1.75 -15.08
N GLN A 115 18.04 -1.08 -14.37
CA GLN A 115 18.61 -1.60 -13.12
C GLN A 115 17.48 -1.87 -12.12
N THR A 116 17.30 -3.13 -11.75
CA THR A 116 16.14 -3.56 -10.98
C THR A 116 16.53 -4.50 -9.85
N THR A 117 15.98 -4.20 -8.67
CA THR A 117 15.99 -5.09 -7.51
C THR A 117 14.57 -5.32 -7.00
N ALA A 118 14.37 -6.39 -6.23
CA ALA A 118 13.11 -6.62 -5.56
C ALA A 118 13.34 -6.97 -4.09
N LEU A 119 12.46 -6.46 -3.22
CA LEU A 119 12.35 -6.89 -1.83
C LEU A 119 11.11 -7.79 -1.70
N MET A 120 11.29 -8.95 -1.13
CA MET A 120 10.17 -9.82 -0.76
C MET A 120 9.70 -9.46 0.63
N THR A 121 8.45 -9.01 0.75
CA THR A 121 7.88 -8.53 1.99
C THR A 121 6.66 -9.35 2.40
N ASP A 122 6.57 -9.62 3.70
CA ASP A 122 5.52 -10.45 4.27
C ASP A 122 4.18 -9.69 4.37
N MET A 123 3.10 -10.34 3.93
CA MET A 123 1.72 -9.85 4.00
C MET A 123 0.79 -10.86 4.69
N ASN A 124 1.29 -11.59 5.71
CA ASN A 124 0.44 -12.41 6.58
C ASN A 124 -0.30 -11.59 7.64
N GLU A 125 -0.08 -10.29 7.65
CA GLU A 125 -0.82 -9.29 8.41
C GLU A 125 -0.84 -7.98 7.62
N PRO A 126 -1.76 -7.04 7.90
CA PRO A 126 -1.75 -5.70 7.32
C PRO A 126 -0.43 -4.98 7.56
N LEU A 127 0.05 -4.24 6.56
CA LEU A 127 1.33 -3.52 6.66
C LEU A 127 1.26 -2.37 7.67
N ALA A 128 0.09 -1.75 7.77
CA ALA A 128 -0.19 -0.64 8.67
C ALA A 128 -1.51 -0.87 9.42
N SER A 129 -1.78 -0.06 10.42
CA SER A 129 -2.97 -0.16 11.26
C SER A 129 -4.25 0.38 10.62
N ALA A 130 -4.25 0.70 9.32
CA ALA A 130 -5.40 1.18 8.58
C ALA A 130 -5.61 0.42 7.27
N ALA A 131 -6.88 0.24 6.87
CA ALA A 131 -7.28 -0.33 5.60
C ALA A 131 -8.52 0.43 5.06
N GLY A 132 -8.41 1.01 3.86
CA GLY A 132 -9.45 1.84 3.22
C GLY A 132 -8.84 2.82 2.22
N ASN A 133 -9.42 4.01 2.11
CA ASN A 133 -8.90 5.07 1.25
C ASN A 133 -8.49 6.30 2.07
N ALA A 134 -9.41 7.16 2.49
CA ALA A 134 -9.11 8.34 3.30
C ALA A 134 -8.41 7.97 4.63
N VAL A 135 -8.81 6.88 5.26
CA VAL A 135 -8.19 6.41 6.51
C VAL A 135 -6.73 5.97 6.30
N GLU A 136 -6.38 5.39 5.14
CA GLU A 136 -4.99 5.06 4.82
C GLU A 136 -4.18 6.31 4.42
N VAL A 137 -4.79 7.28 3.74
CA VAL A 137 -4.11 8.59 3.49
C VAL A 137 -3.82 9.29 4.80
N LYS A 138 -4.78 9.30 5.74
CA LYS A 138 -4.53 9.81 7.09
C LYS A 138 -3.37 9.07 7.76
N ASN A 139 -3.38 7.75 7.77
CA ASN A 139 -2.29 6.95 8.35
C ASN A 139 -0.94 7.27 7.69
N ALA A 140 -0.91 7.47 6.36
CA ALA A 140 0.30 7.86 5.64
C ALA A 140 0.79 9.25 6.05
N VAL A 141 -0.09 10.23 6.23
CA VAL A 141 0.28 11.57 6.72
C VAL A 141 0.78 11.50 8.16
N ASP A 142 0.09 10.76 9.03
CA ASP A 142 0.51 10.54 10.42
C ASP A 142 1.89 9.87 10.49
N PHE A 143 2.15 8.92 9.59
CA PHE A 143 3.46 8.27 9.45
C PHE A 143 4.55 9.25 9.02
N LEU A 144 4.31 10.05 7.98
CA LEU A 144 5.27 11.02 7.45
C LEU A 144 5.58 12.13 8.47
N THR A 145 4.58 12.59 9.21
CA THR A 145 4.73 13.67 10.22
C THR A 145 5.26 13.17 11.57
N GLY A 146 5.18 11.84 11.79
CA GLY A 146 5.56 11.23 13.08
C GLY A 146 4.46 11.26 14.13
N ALA A 147 3.24 11.63 13.78
CA ALA A 147 2.09 11.59 14.69
C ALA A 147 1.75 10.12 15.07
N HIS A 148 1.88 9.20 14.13
CA HIS A 148 1.79 7.76 14.35
C HIS A 148 2.65 7.02 13.33
N ARG A 149 3.44 6.04 13.78
CA ARG A 149 4.24 5.16 12.90
C ARG A 149 4.04 3.71 13.27
N ASP A 150 3.46 2.95 12.36
CA ASP A 150 3.40 1.50 12.47
C ASP A 150 4.81 0.92 12.25
N PRO A 151 5.39 0.17 13.21
CA PRO A 151 6.79 -0.28 13.10
C PRO A 151 7.06 -1.15 11.87
N ARG A 152 6.07 -1.94 11.47
CA ARG A 152 6.14 -2.78 10.29
C ARG A 152 6.18 -1.95 9.00
N LEU A 153 5.32 -0.94 8.88
CA LEU A 153 5.32 0.02 7.77
C LEU A 153 6.65 0.77 7.70
N GLU A 154 7.18 1.22 8.85
CA GLU A 154 8.47 1.91 8.92
C GLU A 154 9.59 1.03 8.39
N THR A 155 9.70 -0.21 8.86
CA THR A 155 10.72 -1.16 8.43
C THR A 155 10.69 -1.37 6.91
N VAL A 156 9.52 -1.63 6.33
CA VAL A 156 9.39 -1.88 4.89
C VAL A 156 9.63 -0.61 4.08
N THR A 157 9.11 0.53 4.52
CA THR A 157 9.29 1.82 3.81
C THR A 157 10.75 2.23 3.77
N LEU A 158 11.46 2.16 4.90
CA LEU A 158 12.87 2.50 4.96
C LEU A 158 13.74 1.53 4.13
N ALA A 159 13.43 0.23 4.17
CA ALA A 159 14.14 -0.76 3.35
C ALA A 159 13.97 -0.50 1.85
N LEU A 160 12.74 -0.20 1.39
CA LEU A 160 12.46 0.12 -0.01
C LEU A 160 13.12 1.44 -0.43
N ALA A 161 13.09 2.47 0.43
CA ALA A 161 13.72 3.76 0.15
C ALA A 161 15.26 3.63 0.07
N ALA A 162 15.87 2.91 1.01
CA ALA A 162 17.31 2.64 0.97
C ALA A 162 17.69 1.86 -0.30
N GLU A 163 16.91 0.85 -0.67
CA GLU A 163 17.14 0.08 -1.89
C GLU A 163 17.04 0.95 -3.15
N MET A 164 16.10 1.92 -3.18
CA MET A 164 16.00 2.89 -4.27
C MET A 164 17.25 3.75 -4.40
N LEU A 165 17.82 4.23 -3.28
CA LEU A 165 19.05 5.00 -3.27
C LEU A 165 20.25 4.19 -3.78
N VAL A 166 20.32 2.91 -3.41
CA VAL A 166 21.41 2.01 -3.84
C VAL A 166 21.28 1.68 -5.33
N VAL A 167 20.10 1.24 -5.79
CA VAL A 167 19.93 0.81 -7.18
C VAL A 167 19.99 1.97 -8.18
N SER A 168 19.71 3.19 -7.73
CA SER A 168 19.85 4.41 -8.53
C SER A 168 21.26 5.03 -8.44
N GLU A 169 22.19 4.38 -7.76
CA GLU A 169 23.60 4.85 -7.57
C GLU A 169 23.71 6.23 -6.89
N VAL A 170 22.66 6.67 -6.19
CA VAL A 170 22.67 7.90 -5.37
C VAL A 170 23.47 7.71 -4.09
N GLU A 171 23.48 6.49 -3.57
CA GLU A 171 24.28 6.06 -2.43
C GLU A 171 24.75 4.62 -2.65
N ALA A 172 26.06 4.41 -2.59
CA ALA A 172 26.62 3.08 -2.85
C ALA A 172 26.62 2.16 -1.62
N ASP A 173 26.68 2.74 -0.42
CA ASP A 173 26.69 2.00 0.83
C ASP A 173 25.23 1.81 1.32
N PRO A 174 24.75 0.55 1.45
CA PRO A 174 23.39 0.28 1.92
C PRO A 174 23.10 0.80 3.34
N ALA A 175 24.11 0.86 4.23
CA ALA A 175 23.92 1.39 5.57
C ALA A 175 23.73 2.90 5.55
N MET A 176 24.52 3.61 4.74
CA MET A 176 24.37 5.05 4.53
C MET A 176 23.06 5.38 3.80
N ALA A 177 22.63 4.53 2.85
CA ALA A 177 21.35 4.68 2.17
C ALA A 177 20.17 4.57 3.17
N LEU A 178 20.24 3.62 4.09
CA LEU A 178 19.23 3.46 5.15
C LEU A 178 19.22 4.66 6.10
N GLU A 179 20.37 5.16 6.50
CA GLU A 179 20.50 6.35 7.34
C GLU A 179 19.91 7.59 6.66
N ARG A 180 20.22 7.83 5.38
CA ARG A 180 19.62 8.92 4.60
C ARG A 180 18.13 8.83 4.47
N ALA A 181 17.58 7.62 4.23
CA ALA A 181 16.13 7.40 4.19
C ALA A 181 15.49 7.69 5.54
N HIS A 182 16.13 7.25 6.63
CA HIS A 182 15.69 7.53 7.99
C HIS A 182 15.71 9.04 8.30
N GLU A 183 16.81 9.74 7.98
CA GLU A 183 16.91 11.19 8.16
C GLU A 183 15.81 11.94 7.40
N ALA A 184 15.52 11.56 6.14
CA ALA A 184 14.48 12.19 5.35
C ALA A 184 13.08 12.00 5.94
N LEU A 185 12.80 10.81 6.50
CA LEU A 185 11.52 10.52 7.15
C LEU A 185 11.40 11.25 8.50
N PHE A 186 12.40 11.12 9.36
CA PHE A 186 12.36 11.65 10.73
C PHE A 186 12.64 13.15 10.80
N GLY A 187 13.35 13.71 9.82
CA GLY A 187 13.60 15.13 9.66
C GLY A 187 12.45 15.92 9.04
N GLY A 188 11.35 15.26 8.64
CA GLY A 188 10.18 15.90 8.07
C GLY A 188 10.26 16.20 6.56
N GLN A 189 11.38 15.98 5.91
CA GLN A 189 11.57 16.24 4.47
C GLN A 189 10.59 15.43 3.61
N ALA A 190 10.33 14.17 3.99
CA ALA A 190 9.38 13.33 3.29
C ALA A 190 7.95 13.89 3.34
N ALA A 191 7.53 14.43 4.48
CA ALA A 191 6.24 15.10 4.63
C ALA A 191 6.14 16.36 3.78
N GLU A 192 7.19 17.17 3.72
CA GLU A 192 7.24 18.39 2.88
C GLU A 192 7.14 18.03 1.38
N VAL A 193 7.87 17.01 0.93
CA VAL A 193 7.82 16.53 -0.46
C VAL A 193 6.41 16.04 -0.81
N PHE A 194 5.80 15.27 0.08
CA PHE A 194 4.41 14.80 -0.10
C PHE A 194 3.43 15.98 -0.21
N GLY A 195 3.53 16.96 0.69
CA GLY A 195 2.69 18.17 0.64
C GLY A 195 2.84 18.96 -0.66
N ARG A 196 4.07 19.14 -1.15
CA ARG A 196 4.34 19.77 -2.47
C ARG A 196 3.73 18.98 -3.61
N MET A 197 3.90 17.66 -3.63
CA MET A 197 3.31 16.79 -4.63
C MET A 197 1.78 16.90 -4.67
N VAL A 198 1.15 16.85 -3.50
CA VAL A 198 -0.31 17.01 -3.36
C VAL A 198 -0.75 18.36 -3.93
N HIS A 199 -0.07 19.43 -3.57
CA HIS A 199 -0.40 20.78 -4.03
C HIS A 199 -0.26 20.94 -5.55
N VAL A 200 0.87 20.50 -6.12
CA VAL A 200 1.10 20.64 -7.59
C VAL A 200 0.10 19.83 -8.38
N LEU A 201 -0.37 18.69 -7.86
CA LEU A 201 -1.40 17.85 -8.48
C LEU A 201 -2.83 18.31 -8.18
N GLY A 202 -3.01 19.50 -7.58
CA GLY A 202 -4.29 20.18 -7.43
C GLY A 202 -4.95 20.07 -6.07
N GLY A 203 -4.35 19.34 -5.13
CA GLY A 203 -4.84 19.26 -3.74
C GLY A 203 -4.52 20.53 -2.92
N PRO A 204 -5.03 20.61 -1.69
CA PRO A 204 -4.80 21.77 -0.81
C PRO A 204 -3.31 21.96 -0.50
N ALA A 205 -2.86 23.22 -0.45
CA ALA A 205 -1.47 23.54 -0.16
C ALA A 205 -1.07 23.22 1.30
N ASP A 206 -2.02 23.22 2.22
CA ASP A 206 -1.87 22.92 3.64
C ASP A 206 -2.46 21.54 4.00
N PHE A 207 -2.45 20.61 3.02
CA PHE A 207 -3.06 19.30 3.19
C PHE A 207 -2.41 18.50 4.33
N VAL A 208 -1.10 18.52 4.43
CA VAL A 208 -0.38 17.75 5.46
C VAL A 208 -0.75 18.23 6.86
N GLU A 209 -0.84 19.54 7.07
CA GLU A 209 -1.16 20.15 8.36
C GLU A 209 -2.64 20.02 8.73
N LYS A 210 -3.53 19.95 7.72
CA LYS A 210 -4.99 20.00 7.92
C LYS A 210 -5.74 18.82 7.30
N HIS A 211 -5.06 17.71 7.03
CA HIS A 211 -5.65 16.54 6.37
C HIS A 211 -6.95 16.05 7.03
N ASP A 212 -7.03 16.09 8.35
CA ASP A 212 -8.25 15.74 9.11
C ASP A 212 -9.49 16.58 8.77
N SER A 213 -9.27 17.79 8.24
CA SER A 213 -10.35 18.70 7.82
C SER A 213 -10.75 18.49 6.36
N TYR A 214 -9.86 17.91 5.56
CA TYR A 214 -10.06 17.69 4.13
C TYR A 214 -10.57 16.28 3.82
N LEU A 215 -10.10 15.29 4.57
CA LEU A 215 -10.48 13.89 4.35
C LEU A 215 -11.92 13.63 4.83
N GLU A 216 -12.70 12.99 3.98
CA GLU A 216 -14.06 12.62 4.30
C GLU A 216 -14.11 11.57 5.41
N LYS A 217 -15.05 11.68 6.32
CA LYS A 217 -15.26 10.76 7.45
C LYS A 217 -16.61 10.07 7.33
N ALA A 218 -16.63 8.78 7.60
CA ALA A 218 -17.87 8.02 7.67
C ALA A 218 -18.70 8.48 8.88
N PRO A 219 -20.04 8.49 8.76
CA PRO A 219 -20.93 8.96 9.83
C PRO A 219 -20.95 8.03 11.05
N LEU A 220 -20.64 6.75 10.87
CA LEU A 220 -20.61 5.77 11.95
C LEU A 220 -19.20 5.23 12.15
N THR A 221 -18.81 5.15 13.42
CA THR A 221 -17.56 4.50 13.83
C THR A 221 -17.85 3.64 15.05
N ALA A 222 -17.43 2.40 15.03
CA ALA A 222 -17.55 1.51 16.18
C ALA A 222 -16.29 0.66 16.36
N GLU A 223 -15.98 0.37 17.62
CA GLU A 223 -14.91 -0.54 17.97
C GLU A 223 -15.32 -2.01 17.76
N VAL A 224 -14.31 -2.83 17.51
CA VAL A 224 -14.38 -4.28 17.47
C VAL A 224 -13.57 -4.81 18.63
N GLY A 225 -14.24 -5.19 19.72
CA GLY A 225 -13.55 -5.67 20.93
C GLY A 225 -13.09 -7.12 20.81
N ALA A 226 -11.97 -7.45 21.44
CA ALA A 226 -11.45 -8.81 21.52
C ALA A 226 -12.45 -9.73 22.24
N PRO A 227 -12.79 -10.91 21.68
CA PRO A 227 -13.77 -11.82 22.29
C PRO A 227 -13.26 -12.47 23.58
N GLU A 228 -11.95 -12.58 23.71
CA GLU A 228 -11.24 -13.15 24.86
C GLU A 228 -9.88 -12.49 25.03
N ALA A 229 -9.24 -12.70 26.19
CA ALA A 229 -7.86 -12.25 26.39
C ALA A 229 -6.87 -13.18 25.69
N GLY A 230 -5.83 -12.64 25.10
CA GLY A 230 -4.81 -13.43 24.40
C GLY A 230 -3.88 -12.58 23.55
N HIS A 231 -3.01 -13.25 22.80
CA HIS A 231 -2.16 -12.61 21.79
C HIS A 231 -2.75 -12.85 20.41
N VAL A 232 -2.69 -11.86 19.55
CA VAL A 232 -3.03 -12.02 18.12
C VAL A 232 -2.09 -13.04 17.49
N GLN A 233 -2.62 -14.21 17.12
CA GLN A 233 -1.85 -15.30 16.51
C GLN A 233 -1.72 -15.16 15.02
N THR A 234 -2.84 -14.94 14.36
CA THR A 234 -2.92 -14.80 12.91
C THR A 234 -4.01 -13.80 12.54
N ILE A 235 -3.82 -13.21 11.38
CA ILE A 235 -4.81 -12.31 10.76
C ILE A 235 -5.04 -12.83 9.33
N ASP A 236 -6.29 -13.06 8.97
CA ASP A 236 -6.66 -13.23 7.56
C ASP A 236 -6.67 -11.84 6.91
N THR A 237 -5.50 -11.44 6.41
CA THR A 237 -5.30 -10.13 5.80
C THR A 237 -6.15 -9.92 4.56
N ARG A 238 -6.41 -11.00 3.81
CA ARG A 238 -7.29 -10.95 2.64
C ARG A 238 -8.74 -10.69 3.05
N ALA A 239 -9.21 -11.31 4.13
CA ALA A 239 -10.55 -11.05 4.67
C ALA A 239 -10.72 -9.60 5.12
N ILE A 240 -9.70 -8.99 5.74
CA ILE A 240 -9.72 -7.54 6.05
C ILE A 240 -9.87 -6.70 4.78
N GLY A 241 -9.13 -7.03 3.71
CA GLY A 241 -9.25 -6.34 2.43
C GLY A 241 -10.65 -6.50 1.81
N VAL A 242 -11.25 -7.70 1.90
CA VAL A 242 -12.61 -7.96 1.43
C VAL A 242 -13.63 -7.17 2.25
N ALA A 243 -13.46 -7.08 3.57
CA ALA A 243 -14.35 -6.28 4.42
C ALA A 243 -14.37 -4.80 4.00
N VAL A 244 -13.23 -4.22 3.60
CA VAL A 244 -13.18 -2.85 3.05
C VAL A 244 -13.98 -2.74 1.74
N VAL A 245 -13.87 -3.73 0.84
CA VAL A 245 -14.66 -3.76 -0.40
C VAL A 245 -16.15 -3.84 -0.09
N GLU A 246 -16.55 -4.69 0.87
CA GLU A 246 -17.93 -4.85 1.30
C GLU A 246 -18.52 -3.58 1.95
N LEU A 247 -17.70 -2.79 2.64
CA LEU A 247 -18.04 -1.46 3.15
C LEU A 247 -18.30 -0.43 2.04
N GLY A 248 -17.89 -0.71 0.79
CA GLY A 248 -17.94 0.24 -0.33
C GLY A 248 -16.60 0.96 -0.59
N GLY A 249 -15.55 0.67 0.17
CA GLY A 249 -14.22 1.26 0.00
C GLY A 249 -13.40 0.67 -1.16
N GLY A 250 -13.97 -0.26 -1.91
CA GLY A 250 -13.34 -0.87 -3.09
C GLY A 250 -14.41 -1.30 -4.11
N ARG A 251 -13.95 -1.66 -5.32
CA ARG A 251 -14.85 -2.06 -6.42
C ARG A 251 -15.05 -3.57 -6.45
N ARG A 252 -16.29 -4.02 -6.54
CA ARG A 252 -16.66 -5.39 -6.94
C ARG A 252 -16.81 -5.49 -8.45
N ARG A 253 -17.27 -4.40 -9.08
CA ARG A 253 -17.40 -4.23 -10.52
C ARG A 253 -16.69 -2.96 -10.94
N ARG A 254 -16.27 -2.88 -12.19
CA ARG A 254 -15.53 -1.72 -12.70
C ARG A 254 -16.29 -0.40 -12.60
N GLU A 255 -17.61 -0.47 -12.66
CA GLU A 255 -18.53 0.68 -12.66
C GLU A 255 -18.88 1.15 -11.24
N ASP A 256 -18.51 0.40 -10.20
CA ASP A 256 -18.86 0.75 -8.83
C ASP A 256 -18.14 2.04 -8.42
N GLU A 257 -18.90 2.93 -7.82
CA GLU A 257 -18.34 4.12 -7.14
C GLU A 257 -17.68 3.69 -5.83
N ILE A 258 -16.61 4.37 -5.46
CA ILE A 258 -15.88 4.13 -4.21
C ILE A 258 -16.28 5.15 -3.17
N ASP A 259 -16.66 4.66 -2.00
CA ASP A 259 -16.80 5.48 -0.81
C ASP A 259 -15.44 5.63 -0.11
N HIS A 260 -14.85 6.79 -0.24
CA HIS A 260 -13.52 7.07 0.33
C HIS A 260 -13.52 7.17 1.87
N ALA A 261 -14.67 7.44 2.49
CA ALA A 261 -14.77 7.67 3.92
C ALA A 261 -14.79 6.39 4.76
N VAL A 262 -15.16 5.25 4.14
CA VAL A 262 -15.26 3.98 4.86
C VAL A 262 -13.92 3.26 4.97
N GLY A 263 -13.79 2.39 5.97
CA GLY A 263 -12.56 1.63 6.19
C GLY A 263 -12.45 1.07 7.59
N ILE A 264 -11.27 0.62 7.91
CA ILE A 264 -10.94 -0.01 9.20
C ILE A 264 -9.65 0.65 9.70
N THR A 265 -9.59 1.04 10.97
CA THR A 265 -8.42 1.65 11.60
C THR A 265 -8.07 0.97 12.92
N GLY A 266 -6.88 1.25 13.44
CA GLY A 266 -6.44 0.70 14.72
C GLY A 266 -6.30 -0.83 14.70
N LEU A 267 -6.10 -1.42 13.51
CA LEU A 267 -5.83 -2.85 13.35
C LEU A 267 -4.63 -3.25 14.21
N LYS A 268 -4.84 -4.19 15.11
CA LYS A 268 -3.77 -4.69 15.97
C LYS A 268 -2.89 -5.69 15.22
N PRO A 269 -1.55 -5.60 15.34
CA PRO A 269 -0.63 -6.49 14.63
C PRO A 269 -0.57 -7.88 15.28
N VAL A 270 0.00 -8.84 14.55
CA VAL A 270 0.35 -10.16 15.08
C VAL A 270 1.33 -10.00 16.25
N GLY A 271 1.09 -10.78 17.32
CA GLY A 271 1.88 -10.75 18.57
C GLY A 271 1.35 -9.78 19.62
N GLU A 272 0.48 -8.84 19.26
CA GLU A 272 -0.10 -7.90 20.23
C GLU A 272 -0.90 -8.65 21.31
N LYS A 273 -0.71 -8.27 22.57
CA LYS A 273 -1.47 -8.81 23.69
C LYS A 273 -2.70 -7.97 23.96
N LEU A 274 -3.85 -8.61 24.05
CA LEU A 274 -5.13 -7.97 24.24
C LEU A 274 -5.84 -8.54 25.48
N ASP A 275 -6.49 -7.68 26.22
CA ASP A 275 -7.47 -8.08 27.22
C ASP A 275 -8.86 -8.26 26.56
N LYS A 276 -9.72 -9.06 27.21
CA LYS A 276 -11.09 -9.24 26.71
C LYS A 276 -11.83 -7.91 26.63
N GLY A 277 -12.40 -7.59 25.46
CA GLY A 277 -13.10 -6.35 25.19
C GLY A 277 -12.19 -5.20 24.73
N GLU A 278 -10.86 -5.37 24.76
CA GLU A 278 -9.93 -4.37 24.23
C GLU A 278 -10.07 -4.26 22.71
N PRO A 279 -10.04 -3.04 22.12
CA PRO A 279 -10.24 -2.86 20.68
C PRO A 279 -9.17 -3.58 19.83
N ILE A 280 -9.62 -4.47 18.94
CA ILE A 280 -8.80 -5.06 17.88
C ILE A 280 -8.70 -4.10 16.69
N ALA A 281 -9.78 -3.36 16.43
CA ALA A 281 -9.89 -2.40 15.34
C ALA A 281 -11.10 -1.47 15.54
N PHE A 282 -11.20 -0.45 14.70
CA PHE A 282 -12.37 0.41 14.56
C PHE A 282 -12.89 0.33 13.13
N VAL A 283 -14.19 0.15 12.94
CA VAL A 283 -14.86 0.12 11.64
C VAL A 283 -15.54 1.46 11.39
N HIS A 284 -15.33 2.02 10.20
CA HIS A 284 -15.95 3.24 9.71
C HIS A 284 -16.93 2.91 8.60
N ALA A 285 -18.21 3.20 8.76
CA ALA A 285 -19.27 2.78 7.84
C ALA A 285 -20.34 3.87 7.60
N ARG A 286 -21.11 3.73 6.52
CA ARG A 286 -22.22 4.64 6.19
C ARG A 286 -23.52 4.29 6.91
N ASP A 287 -23.75 3.01 7.17
CA ASP A 287 -24.97 2.51 7.81
C ASP A 287 -24.67 1.39 8.81
N GLU A 288 -25.65 1.11 9.70
CA GLU A 288 -25.50 0.11 10.76
C GLU A 288 -25.38 -1.33 10.22
N GLY A 289 -26.03 -1.64 9.09
CA GLY A 289 -25.95 -2.96 8.50
C GLY A 289 -24.54 -3.29 7.99
N ALA A 290 -23.94 -2.35 7.26
CA ALA A 290 -22.54 -2.44 6.81
C ALA A 290 -21.56 -2.45 7.98
N LEU A 291 -21.82 -1.64 9.03
CA LEU A 291 -21.03 -1.58 10.25
C LEU A 291 -20.97 -2.94 10.94
N GLU A 292 -22.12 -3.56 11.23
CA GLU A 292 -22.16 -4.85 11.94
C GLU A 292 -21.60 -6.01 11.10
N ALA A 293 -21.80 -5.98 9.79
CA ALA A 293 -21.22 -6.97 8.88
C ALA A 293 -19.69 -6.89 8.87
N ALA A 294 -19.13 -5.67 8.82
CA ALA A 294 -17.69 -5.45 8.83
C ALA A 294 -17.07 -5.78 10.20
N LYS A 295 -17.73 -5.43 11.30
CA LYS A 295 -17.29 -5.83 12.65
C LYS A 295 -17.16 -7.35 12.77
N LYS A 296 -18.18 -8.08 12.27
CA LYS A 296 -18.12 -9.54 12.24
C LYS A 296 -16.97 -10.04 11.37
N ALA A 297 -16.77 -9.48 10.18
CA ALA A 297 -15.69 -9.88 9.29
C ALA A 297 -14.29 -9.65 9.91
N VAL A 298 -14.11 -8.53 10.64
CA VAL A 298 -12.88 -8.27 11.40
C VAL A 298 -12.68 -9.32 12.49
N LEU A 299 -13.71 -9.61 13.29
CA LEU A 299 -13.62 -10.64 14.33
C LEU A 299 -13.27 -12.01 13.76
N ASP A 300 -13.91 -12.40 12.67
CA ASP A 300 -13.68 -13.69 12.00
C ASP A 300 -12.25 -13.77 11.38
N ALA A 301 -11.63 -12.63 11.06
CA ALA A 301 -10.29 -12.57 10.49
C ALA A 301 -9.16 -12.71 11.53
N TYR A 302 -9.44 -12.49 12.82
CA TYR A 302 -8.46 -12.54 13.87
C TYR A 302 -8.53 -13.87 14.65
N THR A 303 -7.37 -14.46 14.88
CA THR A 303 -7.23 -15.61 15.82
C THR A 303 -6.42 -15.17 17.03
N LEU A 304 -6.95 -15.39 18.20
CA LEU A 304 -6.25 -15.14 19.47
C LEU A 304 -5.80 -16.45 20.09
N ALA A 305 -4.70 -16.41 20.86
CA ALA A 305 -4.26 -17.54 21.69
C ALA A 305 -3.50 -17.06 22.93
N GLU A 306 -3.36 -17.94 23.89
CA GLU A 306 -2.73 -17.67 25.17
C GLU A 306 -1.23 -17.35 25.05
N LYS A 307 -0.55 -17.99 24.09
CA LYS A 307 0.89 -17.81 23.85
C LYS A 307 1.11 -16.82 22.70
N ALA A 308 2.11 -15.96 22.84
CA ALA A 308 2.56 -15.12 21.74
C ALA A 308 3.10 -15.97 20.58
N PRO A 309 2.77 -15.62 19.30
CA PRO A 309 3.33 -16.28 18.14
C PRO A 309 4.80 -15.91 17.93
N GLU A 310 5.47 -16.66 17.06
CA GLU A 310 6.70 -16.18 16.46
C GLU A 310 6.36 -15.08 15.45
N THR A 311 6.99 -13.91 15.59
CA THR A 311 6.76 -12.79 14.67
C THR A 311 7.54 -12.97 13.38
N SER A 312 6.90 -12.67 12.24
CA SER A 312 7.55 -12.70 10.94
C SER A 312 8.46 -11.48 10.74
N VAL A 313 9.51 -11.66 9.95
CA VAL A 313 10.37 -10.55 9.52
C VAL A 313 9.68 -9.83 8.37
N PRO A 314 9.39 -8.51 8.47
CA PRO A 314 8.65 -7.79 7.44
C PRO A 314 9.31 -7.82 6.06
N VAL A 315 10.66 -7.75 6.00
CA VAL A 315 11.45 -7.88 4.76
C VAL A 315 12.19 -9.21 4.81
N ALA A 316 11.69 -10.21 4.10
CA ALA A 316 12.20 -11.58 4.18
C ALA A 316 13.43 -11.83 3.29
N GLN A 317 13.50 -11.22 2.11
CA GLN A 317 14.58 -11.45 1.16
C GLN A 317 14.76 -10.31 0.16
N ARG A 318 16.02 -10.01 -0.18
CA ARG A 318 16.41 -9.16 -1.31
C ARG A 318 16.73 -10.02 -2.52
N ILE A 319 16.20 -9.67 -3.70
CA ILE A 319 16.46 -10.32 -4.99
C ILE A 319 17.20 -9.34 -5.89
N ILE A 320 18.37 -9.73 -6.32
CA ILE A 320 19.21 -8.99 -7.27
C ILE A 320 19.40 -9.84 -8.54
N GLY A 321 19.60 -9.19 -9.67
CA GLY A 321 19.85 -9.84 -10.98
C GLY A 321 21.33 -10.12 -11.23
#